data_8172d7c93d0710961cd3f29257440052
#
_entry.id   8172d7c93d0710961cd3f29257440052
#
_cell.length_a   1.000
_cell.length_b   1.000
_cell.length_c   1.000
_cell.angle_alpha   90.00
_cell.angle_beta   90.00
_cell.angle_gamma   90.00
#
_symmetry.space_group_name_H-M   'P 1'
#
loop_
_entity.id
_entity.type
_entity.pdbx_description
1 polymer ?
#
loop_
_entity_poly.entity_id
_entity_poly.type
_entity_poly.pdbx_seq_one_letter_code
_entity_poly.pdbx_strand_id
1 'polypeptide(L)'
;MVEWREDGVLIASTDSLRKTAGYVVDSIFPPDEAMRRFRATVTGAAPLRLAGGAPSTEQLLRTFWAKLTAGDSVGVDALSIDKAEFAHLYLPASPELRSGMQPQIAWLLLDEASVRGLSRARLRAEQLKGATIHGVACSGTRAPVGAARVQGPCGIVVRGPQGLDTVWIANRVISRNGVVKLLGFANPL
;
A
#
# COMPACT_ATOMS: atom_id res chain seq x y z
N MET A 1 -3.88 33.09 -32.43
CA MET A 1 -2.46 32.92 -32.78
C MET A 1 -1.85 32.03 -31.70
N VAL A 2 -1.28 30.91 -32.06
CA VAL A 2 -0.67 29.98 -31.13
C VAL A 2 0.81 30.36 -31.06
N GLU A 3 1.25 30.82 -29.90
CA GLU A 3 2.63 31.23 -29.69
C GLU A 3 3.39 30.16 -28.95
N TRP A 4 4.48 29.67 -29.56
CA TRP A 4 5.35 28.66 -29.02
C TRP A 4 6.64 29.31 -28.53
N ARG A 5 7.15 28.86 -27.38
CA ARG A 5 8.52 29.17 -26.98
C ARG A 5 9.53 28.37 -27.80
N GLU A 6 10.76 28.85 -27.87
CA GLU A 6 11.88 28.11 -28.53
C GLU A 6 12.14 26.72 -27.94
N ASP A 7 11.72 26.47 -26.69
CA ASP A 7 11.79 25.18 -26.02
C ASP A 7 10.58 24.25 -26.30
N GLY A 8 9.67 24.65 -27.22
CA GLY A 8 8.52 23.85 -27.62
C GLY A 8 7.32 23.94 -26.67
N VAL A 9 7.32 24.87 -25.70
CA VAL A 9 6.21 25.07 -24.77
C VAL A 9 5.17 26.05 -25.32
N LEU A 10 3.91 25.64 -25.32
CA LEU A 10 2.78 26.43 -25.84
C LEU A 10 2.39 27.54 -24.83
N ILE A 11 2.71 28.83 -25.13
CA ILE A 11 2.49 29.91 -24.17
C ILE A 11 1.04 30.45 -24.23
N ALA A 12 0.45 30.56 -25.41
CA ALA A 12 -0.83 31.25 -25.58
C ALA A 12 -2.07 30.43 -25.21
N SER A 13 -1.99 29.09 -25.26
CA SER A 13 -3.12 28.24 -24.89
C SER A 13 -3.32 28.12 -23.37
N THR A 14 -2.25 28.32 -22.60
CA THR A 14 -2.30 28.17 -21.14
C THR A 14 -3.12 29.27 -20.46
N ASP A 15 -3.04 30.49 -20.94
CA ASP A 15 -3.78 31.60 -20.36
C ASP A 15 -5.26 31.64 -20.75
N SER A 16 -5.60 31.21 -21.96
CA SER A 16 -7.01 31.10 -22.37
C SER A 16 -7.69 29.90 -21.72
N LEU A 17 -6.98 28.77 -21.57
CA LEU A 17 -7.47 27.57 -20.89
C LEU A 17 -7.66 27.83 -19.38
N ARG A 18 -6.76 28.59 -18.73
CA ARG A 18 -6.90 28.98 -17.31
C ARG A 18 -8.15 29.80 -17.02
N LYS A 19 -8.72 30.48 -18.01
CA LYS A 19 -9.96 31.25 -17.90
C LYS A 19 -11.22 30.43 -18.14
N THR A 20 -11.08 29.16 -18.56
CA THR A 20 -12.22 28.29 -18.82
C THR A 20 -12.72 27.73 -17.50
N ALA A 21 -14.01 27.87 -17.21
CA ALA A 21 -14.62 27.25 -16.03
C ALA A 21 -14.42 25.74 -16.06
N GLY A 22 -13.83 25.15 -14.99
CA GLY A 22 -13.49 23.73 -14.90
C GLY A 22 -12.08 23.36 -15.36
N TYR A 23 -11.25 24.32 -15.82
CA TYR A 23 -9.84 24.05 -16.09
C TYR A 23 -9.08 23.76 -14.78
N VAL A 24 -8.72 22.50 -14.60
CA VAL A 24 -7.85 22.08 -13.52
C VAL A 24 -6.42 22.08 -14.05
N VAL A 25 -5.60 23.02 -13.59
CA VAL A 25 -4.15 22.88 -13.76
C VAL A 25 -3.74 21.69 -12.92
N ASP A 26 -3.05 20.72 -13.50
CA ASP A 26 -2.33 19.67 -12.77
C ASP A 26 -1.20 20.36 -11.98
N SER A 27 -1.59 21.02 -10.90
CA SER A 27 -0.67 21.74 -10.04
C SER A 27 0.02 20.72 -9.16
N ILE A 28 1.32 20.59 -9.31
CA ILE A 28 2.15 19.94 -8.28
C ILE A 28 2.02 20.83 -7.04
N PHE A 29 1.22 20.38 -6.09
CA PHE A 29 1.04 21.09 -4.83
C PHE A 29 2.30 20.97 -3.98
N PRO A 30 2.64 22.00 -3.20
CA PRO A 30 3.63 21.85 -2.13
C PRO A 30 3.27 20.68 -1.23
N PRO A 31 4.25 19.94 -0.69
CA PRO A 31 4.02 18.69 0.07
C PRO A 31 2.96 18.81 1.17
N ASP A 32 2.97 19.91 1.93
CA ASP A 32 2.02 20.12 3.03
C ASP A 32 0.58 20.31 2.53
N GLU A 33 0.41 21.05 1.45
CA GLU A 33 -0.90 21.27 0.82
C GLU A 33 -1.41 19.97 0.17
N ALA A 34 -0.54 19.22 -0.50
CA ALA A 34 -0.87 17.92 -1.05
C ALA A 34 -1.32 16.94 0.05
N MET A 35 -0.60 16.91 1.18
CA MET A 35 -0.98 16.11 2.35
C MET A 35 -2.29 16.55 2.96
N ARG A 36 -2.51 17.87 3.10
CA ARG A 36 -3.77 18.40 3.63
C ARG A 36 -4.96 18.00 2.76
N ARG A 37 -4.82 18.14 1.43
CA ARG A 37 -5.86 17.73 0.46
C ARG A 37 -6.12 16.24 0.50
N PHE A 38 -5.07 15.43 0.53
CA PHE A 38 -5.20 13.98 0.61
C PHE A 38 -5.94 13.55 1.88
N ARG A 39 -5.57 14.10 3.03
CA ARG A 39 -6.26 13.84 4.30
C ARG A 39 -7.72 14.27 4.29
N ALA A 40 -8.06 15.34 3.59
CA ALA A 40 -9.45 15.79 3.44
C ALA A 40 -10.32 14.78 2.64
N THR A 41 -9.72 13.87 1.86
CA THR A 41 -10.44 12.78 1.18
C THR A 41 -10.66 11.55 2.06
N VAL A 42 -10.12 11.55 3.28
CA VAL A 42 -10.28 10.44 4.23
C VAL A 42 -11.46 10.75 5.14
N THR A 43 -12.36 9.80 5.27
CA THR A 43 -13.53 9.92 6.16
C THR A 43 -13.18 9.49 7.59
N GLY A 44 -13.79 10.14 8.57
CA GLY A 44 -13.63 9.82 9.99
C GLY A 44 -12.50 10.58 10.68
N ALA A 45 -12.27 10.23 11.95
CA ALA A 45 -11.22 10.83 12.75
C ALA A 45 -9.83 10.31 12.35
N ALA A 46 -8.82 11.18 12.48
CA ALA A 46 -7.42 10.78 12.25
C ALA A 46 -7.00 9.67 13.21
N PRO A 47 -6.57 8.49 12.72
CA PRO A 47 -6.16 7.40 13.58
C PRO A 47 -4.85 7.76 14.30
N LEU A 48 -4.78 7.44 15.61
CA LEU A 48 -3.58 7.60 16.42
C LEU A 48 -2.73 6.31 16.46
N ARG A 49 -3.33 5.17 16.10
CA ARG A 49 -2.70 3.84 16.11
C ARG A 49 -3.28 2.98 14.99
N LEU A 50 -2.57 1.91 14.64
CA LEU A 50 -3.10 0.88 13.76
C LEU A 50 -4.24 0.16 14.48
N ALA A 51 -5.36 -0.08 13.77
CA ALA A 51 -6.53 -0.79 14.28
C ALA A 51 -6.66 -2.16 13.60
N GLY A 52 -7.06 -3.19 14.32
CA GLY A 52 -7.04 -4.57 13.80
C GLY A 52 -5.61 -5.09 13.67
N GLY A 53 -5.33 -5.89 12.63
CA GLY A 53 -4.01 -6.48 12.44
C GLY A 53 -3.70 -7.61 13.41
N ALA A 54 -2.41 -7.84 13.69
CA ALA A 54 -1.94 -8.92 14.56
C ALA A 54 -0.75 -8.44 15.43
N PRO A 55 -0.41 -9.13 16.54
CA PRO A 55 0.72 -8.74 17.39
C PRO A 55 2.09 -9.09 16.80
N SER A 56 2.16 -9.94 15.78
CA SER A 56 3.42 -10.31 15.12
C SER A 56 3.20 -10.54 13.62
N THR A 57 4.30 -10.46 12.85
CA THR A 57 4.28 -10.78 11.40
C THR A 57 3.87 -12.23 11.16
N GLU A 58 4.31 -13.16 11.99
CA GLU A 58 3.92 -14.56 11.85
C GLU A 58 2.41 -14.75 12.03
N GLN A 59 1.86 -14.21 13.11
CA GLN A 59 0.42 -14.30 13.36
C GLN A 59 -0.40 -13.57 12.30
N LEU A 60 0.09 -12.41 11.82
CA LEU A 60 -0.54 -11.69 10.72
C LEU A 60 -0.69 -12.58 9.48
N LEU A 61 0.41 -13.17 9.01
CA LEU A 61 0.41 -13.96 7.77
C LEU A 61 -0.34 -15.28 7.92
N ARG A 62 -0.28 -15.94 9.06
CA ARG A 62 -1.08 -17.13 9.34
C ARG A 62 -2.59 -16.81 9.37
N THR A 63 -2.96 -15.73 10.04
CA THR A 63 -4.36 -15.28 10.10
C THR A 63 -4.86 -14.85 8.71
N PHE A 64 -4.03 -14.12 7.96
CA PHE A 64 -4.35 -13.74 6.59
C PHE A 64 -4.63 -14.97 5.73
N TRP A 65 -3.75 -15.96 5.76
CA TRP A 65 -3.92 -17.18 4.97
C TRP A 65 -5.18 -17.95 5.35
N ALA A 66 -5.44 -18.09 6.64
CA ALA A 66 -6.66 -18.75 7.13
C ALA A 66 -7.93 -18.05 6.66
N LYS A 67 -7.97 -16.70 6.74
CA LYS A 67 -9.10 -15.90 6.26
C LYS A 67 -9.25 -15.97 4.74
N LEU A 68 -8.15 -15.88 4.00
CA LEU A 68 -8.14 -15.99 2.56
C LEU A 68 -8.69 -17.32 2.07
N THR A 69 -8.25 -18.44 2.65
CA THR A 69 -8.70 -19.78 2.31
C THR A 69 -10.15 -20.07 2.74
N ALA A 70 -10.65 -19.35 3.75
CA ALA A 70 -12.03 -19.38 4.18
C ALA A 70 -12.96 -18.46 3.37
N GLY A 71 -12.42 -17.64 2.46
CA GLY A 71 -13.21 -16.65 1.70
C GLY A 71 -13.66 -15.43 2.52
N ASP A 72 -13.08 -15.21 3.71
CA ASP A 72 -13.38 -14.08 4.59
C ASP A 72 -12.70 -12.80 4.10
N SER A 73 -13.30 -12.12 3.12
CA SER A 73 -12.77 -10.88 2.55
C SER A 73 -12.72 -9.74 3.57
N VAL A 74 -13.75 -9.61 4.42
CA VAL A 74 -13.80 -8.58 5.47
C VAL A 74 -12.66 -8.76 6.46
N GLY A 75 -12.41 -10.00 6.85
CA GLY A 75 -11.31 -10.32 7.74
C GLY A 75 -9.93 -10.11 7.11
N VAL A 76 -9.79 -10.30 5.81
CA VAL A 76 -8.57 -9.97 5.04
C VAL A 76 -8.33 -8.46 5.02
N ASP A 77 -9.37 -7.66 4.75
CA ASP A 77 -9.28 -6.20 4.72
C ASP A 77 -8.87 -5.62 6.07
N ALA A 78 -9.39 -6.18 7.17
CA ALA A 78 -9.03 -5.75 8.54
C ALA A 78 -7.54 -5.96 8.88
N LEU A 79 -6.85 -6.88 8.19
CA LEU A 79 -5.41 -7.11 8.34
C LEU A 79 -4.55 -6.17 7.49
N SER A 80 -5.15 -5.41 6.58
CA SER A 80 -4.48 -4.46 5.70
C SER A 80 -4.57 -3.05 6.23
N ILE A 81 -3.59 -2.21 5.90
CA ILE A 81 -3.66 -0.78 6.21
C ILE A 81 -4.80 -0.15 5.42
N ASP A 82 -5.61 0.66 6.06
CA ASP A 82 -6.62 1.45 5.38
C ASP A 82 -6.07 2.82 4.92
N LYS A 83 -6.88 3.57 4.16
CA LYS A 83 -6.48 4.88 3.64
C LYS A 83 -6.21 5.89 4.74
N ALA A 84 -6.94 5.83 5.87
CA ALA A 84 -6.75 6.73 6.99
C ALA A 84 -5.43 6.45 7.72
N GLU A 85 -5.16 5.20 8.03
CA GLU A 85 -3.91 4.75 8.63
C GLU A 85 -2.72 5.07 7.71
N PHE A 86 -2.86 4.84 6.40
CA PHE A 86 -1.85 5.20 5.41
C PHE A 86 -1.55 6.70 5.45
N ALA A 87 -2.59 7.56 5.37
CA ALA A 87 -2.47 9.02 5.32
C ALA A 87 -1.90 9.64 6.59
N HIS A 88 -2.17 9.04 7.76
CA HIS A 88 -1.82 9.63 9.06
C HIS A 88 -0.63 8.95 9.75
N LEU A 89 -0.45 7.64 9.55
CA LEU A 89 0.52 6.87 10.34
C LEU A 89 1.75 6.44 9.54
N TYR A 90 1.65 6.29 8.22
CA TYR A 90 2.74 5.82 7.36
C TYR A 90 3.30 6.93 6.46
N LEU A 91 2.44 7.53 5.63
CA LEU A 91 2.84 8.42 4.54
C LEU A 91 3.70 9.61 4.99
N PRO A 92 3.43 10.29 6.14
CA PRO A 92 4.20 11.47 6.56
C PRO A 92 5.69 11.25 6.70
N ALA A 93 6.11 10.01 7.01
CA ALA A 93 7.51 9.64 7.16
C ALA A 93 8.01 8.68 6.09
N SER A 94 7.20 8.43 5.06
CA SER A 94 7.47 7.43 4.03
C SER A 94 8.57 7.86 3.05
N PRO A 95 9.26 6.91 2.44
CA PRO A 95 10.18 7.20 1.34
C PRO A 95 9.48 7.84 0.14
N GLU A 96 8.24 7.44 -0.13
CA GLU A 96 7.42 7.94 -1.24
C GLU A 96 7.22 9.46 -1.13
N LEU A 97 6.82 9.94 0.03
CA LEU A 97 6.65 11.38 0.24
C LEU A 97 7.99 12.13 0.19
N ARG A 98 9.05 11.54 0.76
CA ARG A 98 10.41 12.15 0.72
C ARG A 98 10.98 12.25 -0.70
N SER A 99 10.58 11.36 -1.60
CA SER A 99 10.96 11.42 -3.02
C SER A 99 10.14 12.43 -3.84
N GLY A 100 9.21 13.17 -3.20
CA GLY A 100 8.36 14.13 -3.87
C GLY A 100 7.10 13.54 -4.52
N MET A 101 6.81 12.26 -4.28
CA MET A 101 5.59 11.63 -4.81
C MET A 101 4.36 12.25 -4.17
N GLN A 102 3.37 12.62 -5.00
CA GLN A 102 2.09 13.15 -4.51
C GLN A 102 1.34 12.09 -3.69
N PRO A 103 0.74 12.46 -2.56
CA PRO A 103 0.03 11.53 -1.66
C PRO A 103 -1.03 10.67 -2.33
N GLN A 104 -1.81 11.27 -3.23
CA GLN A 104 -2.86 10.58 -4.00
C GLN A 104 -2.27 9.49 -4.90
N ILE A 105 -1.12 9.80 -5.55
CA ILE A 105 -0.43 8.85 -6.43
C ILE A 105 0.17 7.70 -5.59
N ALA A 106 0.79 8.01 -4.45
CA ALA A 106 1.32 6.99 -3.56
C ALA A 106 0.24 6.01 -3.09
N TRP A 107 -0.95 6.52 -2.74
CA TRP A 107 -2.09 5.68 -2.36
C TRP A 107 -2.62 4.87 -3.55
N LEU A 108 -2.82 5.50 -4.71
CA LEU A 108 -3.33 4.84 -5.91
C LEU A 108 -2.44 3.65 -6.31
N LEU A 109 -1.12 3.86 -6.35
CA LEU A 109 -0.18 2.81 -6.69
C LEU A 109 -0.17 1.66 -5.67
N LEU A 110 -0.30 1.98 -4.38
CA LEU A 110 -0.42 0.98 -3.32
C LEU A 110 -1.71 0.17 -3.46
N ASP A 111 -2.83 0.83 -3.67
CA ASP A 111 -4.15 0.22 -3.79
C ASP A 111 -4.23 -0.70 -5.02
N GLU A 112 -3.83 -0.21 -6.20
CA GLU A 112 -3.79 -1.02 -7.42
C GLU A 112 -2.85 -2.23 -7.31
N ALA A 113 -1.67 -2.05 -6.74
CA ALA A 113 -0.75 -3.15 -6.50
C ALA A 113 -1.36 -4.17 -5.52
N SER A 114 -2.08 -3.69 -4.52
CA SER A 114 -2.75 -4.53 -3.51
C SER A 114 -3.87 -5.36 -4.12
N VAL A 115 -4.71 -4.78 -4.98
CA VAL A 115 -5.77 -5.51 -5.69
C VAL A 115 -5.18 -6.65 -6.54
N ARG A 116 -4.12 -6.36 -7.31
CA ARG A 116 -3.44 -7.38 -8.13
C ARG A 116 -2.78 -8.46 -7.28
N GLY A 117 -2.09 -8.07 -6.21
CA GLY A 117 -1.42 -9.00 -5.32
C GLY A 117 -2.39 -9.89 -4.56
N LEU A 118 -3.51 -9.35 -4.08
CA LEU A 118 -4.57 -10.14 -3.42
C LEU A 118 -5.20 -11.15 -4.37
N SER A 119 -5.46 -10.77 -5.62
CA SER A 119 -5.99 -11.69 -6.63
C SER A 119 -5.05 -12.88 -6.87
N ARG A 120 -3.74 -12.64 -6.95
CA ARG A 120 -2.73 -13.70 -7.07
C ARG A 120 -2.65 -14.57 -5.82
N ALA A 121 -2.72 -13.96 -4.63
CA ALA A 121 -2.74 -14.71 -3.37
C ALA A 121 -3.94 -15.66 -3.30
N ARG A 122 -5.11 -15.25 -3.78
CA ARG A 122 -6.31 -16.10 -3.88
C ARG A 122 -6.10 -17.29 -4.81
N LEU A 123 -5.59 -17.04 -6.02
CA LEU A 123 -5.28 -18.12 -6.96
C LEU A 123 -4.28 -19.12 -6.37
N ARG A 124 -3.27 -18.61 -5.67
CA ARG A 124 -2.27 -19.47 -5.04
C ARG A 124 -2.84 -20.26 -3.87
N ALA A 125 -3.75 -19.66 -3.10
CA ALA A 125 -4.46 -20.32 -2.01
C ALA A 125 -5.31 -21.50 -2.52
N GLU A 126 -6.01 -21.33 -3.64
CA GLU A 126 -6.76 -22.43 -4.27
C GLU A 126 -5.85 -23.59 -4.72
N GLN A 127 -4.70 -23.28 -5.33
CA GLN A 127 -3.72 -24.28 -5.76
C GLN A 127 -3.10 -25.06 -4.59
N LEU A 128 -3.01 -24.42 -3.43
CA LEU A 128 -2.40 -24.98 -2.21
C LEU A 128 -3.43 -25.36 -1.15
N LYS A 129 -4.67 -25.61 -1.57
CA LYS A 129 -5.74 -26.03 -0.66
C LYS A 129 -5.34 -27.29 0.11
N GLY A 130 -5.38 -27.20 1.43
CA GLY A 130 -4.95 -28.29 2.33
C GLY A 130 -3.44 -28.35 2.61
N ALA A 131 -2.63 -27.46 2.04
CA ALA A 131 -1.20 -27.40 2.37
C ALA A 131 -0.97 -26.97 3.81
N THR A 132 0.03 -27.58 4.45
CA THR A 132 0.43 -27.26 5.82
C THR A 132 1.40 -26.07 5.82
N ILE A 133 1.12 -25.06 6.65
CA ILE A 133 2.04 -23.94 6.88
C ILE A 133 3.13 -24.37 7.86
N HIS A 134 4.37 -24.40 7.39
CA HIS A 134 5.55 -24.70 8.20
C HIS A 134 6.13 -23.49 8.92
N GLY A 135 5.98 -22.29 8.36
CA GLY A 135 6.56 -21.10 8.95
C GLY A 135 6.24 -19.82 8.15
N VAL A 136 6.96 -18.78 8.49
CA VAL A 136 6.90 -17.47 7.84
C VAL A 136 8.32 -17.03 7.48
N ALA A 137 8.49 -16.45 6.31
CA ALA A 137 9.75 -15.89 5.84
C ALA A 137 9.58 -14.42 5.47
N CYS A 138 10.57 -13.59 5.81
CA CYS A 138 10.70 -12.22 5.33
C CYS A 138 12.11 -12.04 4.77
N SER A 139 12.26 -11.51 3.56
CA SER A 139 13.56 -11.38 2.90
C SER A 139 14.23 -10.03 3.09
N GLY A 140 13.50 -9.02 3.51
CA GLY A 140 14.05 -7.67 3.68
C GLY A 140 14.40 -7.32 5.12
N THR A 141 15.26 -6.32 5.28
CA THR A 141 15.58 -5.74 6.59
C THR A 141 14.40 -4.92 7.12
N ARG A 142 14.25 -4.91 8.44
CA ARG A 142 13.27 -4.08 9.12
C ARG A 142 13.77 -2.65 9.22
N ALA A 143 13.18 -1.74 8.44
CA ALA A 143 13.57 -0.33 8.38
C ALA A 143 12.62 0.58 9.17
N PRO A 144 13.10 1.62 9.85
CA PRO A 144 12.27 2.61 10.52
C PRO A 144 11.60 3.54 9.49
N VAL A 145 10.32 3.85 9.71
CA VAL A 145 9.53 4.85 8.95
C VAL A 145 8.76 5.68 9.97
N GLY A 146 9.35 6.77 10.43
CA GLY A 146 8.82 7.54 11.56
C GLY A 146 8.71 6.69 12.83
N ALA A 147 7.53 6.68 13.45
CA ALA A 147 7.24 5.87 14.63
C ALA A 147 6.89 4.39 14.29
N ALA A 148 6.84 4.05 13.01
CA ALA A 148 6.58 2.69 12.56
C ALA A 148 7.87 1.99 12.12
N ARG A 149 7.79 0.68 11.91
CA ARG A 149 8.82 -0.12 11.24
C ARG A 149 8.19 -0.86 10.07
N VAL A 150 8.88 -0.92 8.95
CA VAL A 150 8.44 -1.60 7.73
C VAL A 150 9.42 -2.70 7.39
N GLN A 151 8.91 -3.86 7.00
CA GLN A 151 9.69 -5.02 6.58
C GLN A 151 9.03 -5.69 5.39
N GLY A 152 9.78 -6.29 4.51
CA GLY A 152 9.23 -7.11 3.41
C GLY A 152 10.21 -7.24 2.24
N PRO A 153 9.88 -8.10 1.29
CA PRO A 153 8.65 -8.90 1.24
C PRO A 153 8.57 -9.99 2.33
N CYS A 154 7.34 -10.38 2.66
CA CYS A 154 7.07 -11.44 3.64
C CYS A 154 6.04 -12.45 3.08
N GLY A 155 6.19 -13.72 3.44
CA GLY A 155 5.32 -14.79 2.99
C GLY A 155 5.22 -15.95 3.97
N ILE A 156 4.38 -16.92 3.65
CA ILE A 156 4.27 -18.18 4.35
C ILE A 156 5.12 -19.25 3.68
N VAL A 157 5.72 -20.12 4.47
CA VAL A 157 6.41 -21.32 4.00
C VAL A 157 5.44 -22.48 4.08
N VAL A 158 5.17 -23.11 2.95
CA VAL A 158 4.24 -24.24 2.83
C VAL A 158 4.97 -25.48 2.31
N ARG A 159 4.46 -26.66 2.64
CA ARG A 159 4.94 -27.91 2.07
C ARG A 159 4.08 -28.28 0.86
N GLY A 160 4.69 -28.21 -0.32
CA GLY A 160 4.13 -28.69 -1.58
C GLY A 160 4.69 -30.06 -2.01
N PRO A 161 4.28 -30.57 -3.16
CA PRO A 161 4.74 -31.87 -3.68
C PRO A 161 6.27 -31.94 -3.92
N GLN A 162 6.87 -30.80 -4.22
CA GLN A 162 8.31 -30.65 -4.52
C GLN A 162 9.16 -30.22 -3.31
N GLY A 163 8.58 -30.18 -2.11
CA GLY A 163 9.24 -29.74 -0.88
C GLY A 163 8.66 -28.47 -0.28
N LEU A 164 9.49 -27.72 0.45
CA LEU A 164 9.10 -26.42 1.02
C LEU A 164 9.17 -25.32 -0.04
N ASP A 165 8.11 -24.52 -0.12
CA ASP A 165 8.01 -23.37 -1.00
C ASP A 165 7.54 -22.14 -0.21
N THR A 166 7.92 -20.93 -0.65
CA THR A 166 7.49 -19.68 -0.02
C THR A 166 6.48 -18.98 -0.87
N VAL A 167 5.27 -18.85 -0.36
CA VAL A 167 4.21 -18.03 -0.98
C VAL A 167 4.33 -16.62 -0.46
N TRP A 168 4.88 -15.73 -1.28
CA TRP A 168 5.00 -14.30 -0.96
C TRP A 168 3.63 -13.63 -0.96
N ILE A 169 3.22 -13.09 0.19
CA ILE A 169 1.90 -12.49 0.40
C ILE A 169 2.00 -10.98 0.48
N ALA A 170 2.86 -10.50 1.37
CA ALA A 170 3.04 -9.08 1.62
C ALA A 170 4.26 -8.55 0.87
N ASN A 171 4.09 -7.50 0.09
CA ASN A 171 5.23 -6.71 -0.38
C ASN A 171 5.93 -6.05 0.81
N ARG A 172 5.12 -5.47 1.70
CA ARG A 172 5.61 -4.88 2.96
C ARG A 172 4.59 -5.11 4.07
N VAL A 173 5.09 -5.30 5.28
CA VAL A 173 4.31 -5.24 6.53
C VAL A 173 4.75 -4.01 7.31
N ILE A 174 3.81 -3.37 7.99
CA ILE A 174 4.05 -2.24 8.88
C ILE A 174 3.77 -2.67 10.32
N SER A 175 4.67 -2.30 11.23
CA SER A 175 4.48 -2.51 12.67
C SER A 175 4.56 -1.19 13.42
N ARG A 176 3.60 -0.95 14.31
CA ARG A 176 3.55 0.24 15.17
C ARG A 176 2.82 -0.08 16.47
N ASN A 177 3.41 0.28 17.61
CA ASN A 177 2.81 0.10 18.93
C ASN A 177 2.30 -1.34 19.19
N GLY A 178 3.08 -2.35 18.81
CA GLY A 178 2.73 -3.75 19.02
C GLY A 178 1.70 -4.33 18.04
N VAL A 179 1.22 -3.54 17.08
CA VAL A 179 0.32 -4.01 16.02
C VAL A 179 1.07 -4.10 14.69
N VAL A 180 0.83 -5.19 13.97
CA VAL A 180 1.38 -5.45 12.63
C VAL A 180 0.24 -5.59 11.62
N LYS A 181 0.35 -4.90 10.47
CA LYS A 181 -0.62 -4.95 9.37
C LYS A 181 0.10 -5.12 8.02
N LEU A 182 -0.62 -5.58 7.02
CA LEU A 182 -0.16 -5.57 5.63
C LEU A 182 -0.13 -4.13 5.12
N LEU A 183 1.03 -3.67 4.65
CA LEU A 183 1.17 -2.36 4.01
C LEU A 183 0.93 -2.43 2.49
N GLY A 184 1.05 -3.61 1.92
CA GLY A 184 0.74 -3.87 0.52
C GLY A 184 0.98 -5.34 0.21
N PHE A 185 0.28 -5.84 -0.80
CA PHE A 185 0.41 -7.24 -1.20
C PHE A 185 1.60 -7.43 -2.14
N ALA A 186 2.23 -8.60 -2.07
CA ALA A 186 3.30 -8.98 -2.96
C ALA A 186 2.78 -9.13 -4.39
N ASN A 187 3.54 -8.57 -5.31
CA ASN A 187 3.28 -8.67 -6.73
C ASN A 187 4.57 -9.18 -7.41
N PRO A 188 4.98 -10.43 -7.14
CA PRO A 188 6.13 -11.00 -7.81
C PRO A 188 5.84 -11.05 -9.31
N LEU A 189 6.77 -10.54 -10.11
CA LEU A 189 6.77 -10.68 -11.55
C LEU A 189 7.03 -12.13 -11.95
#